data_b31a8132dcf2299301c50dd21a4f4dca
#
_entry.id   b31a8132dcf2299301c50dd21a4f4dca
#
_cell.length_a   1.000
_cell.length_b   1.000
_cell.length_c   1.000
_cell.angle_alpha   90.00
_cell.angle_beta   90.00
_cell.angle_gamma   90.00
#
_symmetry.space_group_name_H-M   'P 1'
#
loop_
_entity.id
_entity.type
_entity.pdbx_description
1 polymer ?
#
loop_
_entity_poly.entity_id
_entity_poly.type
_entity_poly.pdbx_seq_one_letter_code
_entity_poly.pdbx_strand_id
1 'polypeptide(L)'
;MTDALKETDNVVVVGASAAGLAAADGLREGGFEGSITVLGAELHRPYDRPTLSKGLLLGRGEPELLELRSAERIRQNRITLLLGHQAVGLDIDRKFVITNHGETLPWDAVVLACGARARVLTTVEGEALPVLRTPEDLRALRQAAARHGDVTVVGAGLIGLEIAAGLSAHGVSITVVHDTERPMDCIVGPELGQVISDLHSKHGVQLKMSSAVTSVTGGLGAYTLHLVDGSTHQTPYVVVGIGVDPDVDWLLGSGVALDSGVLTDAAGQTNVPGVWAAGDVARSAHPMLCEPLRIEHWTHAVEKGRHVGLNIARGTEESFGGVPYFWSDQFGRRFHSYGRRAPGDEIFVAEGSLSTDEFLVLFGRDGEFHAVFASGLSRSLRGYRKLLARGGTWDDALDLARVSNPDLARSAAR
;
A
#
# COMPACT_ATOMS: atom_id res chain seq x y z
N MET A 1 -28.98 -5.29 10.47
CA MET A 1 -29.09 -3.82 10.55
C MET A 1 -28.50 -3.41 11.88
N THR A 2 -27.34 -2.77 11.87
CA THR A 2 -26.77 -2.11 13.05
C THR A 2 -27.58 -0.84 13.27
N ASP A 3 -28.02 -0.60 14.52
CA ASP A 3 -28.67 0.65 14.89
C ASP A 3 -27.69 1.81 14.67
N ALA A 4 -28.20 2.95 14.18
CA ALA A 4 -27.39 4.16 14.05
C ALA A 4 -26.85 4.59 15.44
N LEU A 5 -25.59 5.01 15.49
CA LEU A 5 -24.94 5.46 16.73
C LEU A 5 -25.62 6.74 17.28
N LYS A 6 -25.63 6.88 18.59
CA LYS A 6 -26.16 8.03 19.33
C LYS A 6 -25.06 9.05 19.63
N GLU A 7 -25.44 10.28 19.96
CA GLU A 7 -24.49 11.32 20.40
C GLU A 7 -23.67 10.97 21.65
N THR A 8 -24.15 10.04 22.47
CA THR A 8 -23.48 9.58 23.68
C THR A 8 -22.49 8.44 23.44
N ASP A 9 -22.45 7.88 22.23
CA ASP A 9 -21.67 6.71 21.92
C ASP A 9 -20.21 7.07 21.64
N ASN A 10 -19.33 6.08 21.81
CA ASN A 10 -17.90 6.19 21.64
C ASN A 10 -17.43 5.36 20.46
N VAL A 11 -16.73 5.98 19.54
CA VAL A 11 -16.03 5.27 18.45
C VAL A 11 -14.54 5.33 18.70
N VAL A 12 -13.92 4.14 18.75
CA VAL A 12 -12.46 4.01 18.82
C VAL A 12 -11.93 3.59 17.46
N VAL A 13 -10.98 4.35 16.93
CA VAL A 13 -10.28 4.04 15.67
C VAL A 13 -8.86 3.63 16.01
N VAL A 14 -8.49 2.39 15.70
CA VAL A 14 -7.15 1.85 15.96
C VAL A 14 -6.29 2.02 14.71
N GLY A 15 -5.41 3.01 14.74
CA GLY A 15 -4.51 3.37 13.64
C GLY A 15 -4.72 4.80 13.15
N ALA A 16 -3.77 5.69 13.47
CA ALA A 16 -3.79 7.11 13.11
C ALA A 16 -3.10 7.38 11.75
N SER A 17 -3.41 6.60 10.72
CA SER A 17 -2.87 6.80 9.37
C SER A 17 -4.01 7.03 8.37
N ALA A 18 -3.76 6.80 7.08
CA ALA A 18 -4.68 7.13 5.98
C ALA A 18 -6.09 6.59 6.18
N ALA A 19 -6.24 5.29 6.47
CA ALA A 19 -7.54 4.65 6.66
C ALA A 19 -8.27 5.14 7.92
N GLY A 20 -7.56 5.22 9.06
CA GLY A 20 -8.19 5.59 10.33
C GLY A 20 -8.64 7.05 10.36
N LEU A 21 -7.82 7.99 9.87
CA LEU A 21 -8.25 9.39 9.76
C LEU A 21 -9.40 9.58 8.76
N ALA A 22 -9.38 8.82 7.65
CA ALA A 22 -10.48 8.85 6.70
C ALA A 22 -11.77 8.27 7.30
N ALA A 23 -11.68 7.24 8.16
CA ALA A 23 -12.83 6.73 8.89
C ALA A 23 -13.39 7.75 9.88
N ALA A 24 -12.52 8.44 10.63
CA ALA A 24 -12.93 9.51 11.54
C ALA A 24 -13.60 10.69 10.79
N ASP A 25 -13.07 11.08 9.62
CA ASP A 25 -13.71 12.07 8.75
C ASP A 25 -15.08 11.57 8.25
N GLY A 26 -15.17 10.31 7.81
CA GLY A 26 -16.42 9.69 7.35
C GLY A 26 -17.50 9.63 8.43
N LEU A 27 -17.14 9.35 9.68
CA LEU A 27 -18.06 9.43 10.83
C LEU A 27 -18.66 10.83 10.96
N ARG A 28 -17.86 11.88 10.91
CA ARG A 28 -18.33 13.27 11.00
C ARG A 28 -19.16 13.69 9.79
N GLU A 29 -18.74 13.32 8.60
CA GLU A 29 -19.51 13.56 7.35
C GLU A 29 -20.85 12.81 7.33
N GLY A 30 -20.91 11.64 7.98
CA GLY A 30 -22.14 10.87 8.16
C GLY A 30 -23.10 11.42 9.23
N GLY A 31 -22.66 12.45 9.98
CA GLY A 31 -23.49 13.11 11.01
C GLY A 31 -23.30 12.57 12.43
N PHE A 32 -22.30 11.72 12.66
CA PHE A 32 -22.01 11.26 14.03
C PHE A 32 -21.43 12.37 14.88
N GLU A 33 -22.08 12.71 15.99
CA GLU A 33 -21.72 13.82 16.91
C GLU A 33 -21.03 13.34 18.19
N GLY A 34 -21.04 12.03 18.48
CA GLY A 34 -20.45 11.42 19.68
C GLY A 34 -18.92 11.48 19.72
N SER A 35 -18.32 10.75 20.64
CA SER A 35 -16.88 10.76 20.88
C SER A 35 -16.13 9.95 19.81
N ILE A 36 -15.08 10.51 19.24
CA ILE A 36 -14.13 9.79 18.33
C ILE A 36 -12.73 9.87 18.92
N THR A 37 -12.18 8.71 19.27
CA THR A 37 -10.79 8.57 19.73
C THR A 37 -9.99 7.79 18.70
N VAL A 38 -8.90 8.39 18.18
CA VAL A 38 -8.00 7.76 17.21
C VAL A 38 -6.67 7.44 17.88
N LEU A 39 -6.28 6.16 17.88
CA LEU A 39 -5.01 5.68 18.42
C LEU A 39 -3.93 5.65 17.35
N GLY A 40 -2.75 6.15 17.65
CA GLY A 40 -1.55 6.06 16.81
C GLY A 40 -0.37 5.51 17.58
N ALA A 41 0.22 4.41 17.14
CA ALA A 41 1.41 3.82 17.77
C ALA A 41 2.66 4.71 17.62
N GLU A 42 2.76 5.49 16.56
CA GLU A 42 3.84 6.43 16.30
C GLU A 42 3.64 7.73 17.11
N LEU A 43 4.75 8.37 17.50
CA LEU A 43 4.73 9.68 18.16
C LEU A 43 4.50 10.85 17.18
N HIS A 44 4.73 10.61 15.91
CA HIS A 44 4.52 11.60 14.85
C HIS A 44 3.04 11.88 14.63
N ARG A 45 2.73 13.13 14.33
CA ARG A 45 1.41 13.45 13.79
C ARG A 45 1.18 12.65 12.49
N PRO A 46 -0.06 12.24 12.21
CA PRO A 46 -0.36 11.46 11.01
C PRO A 46 0.15 12.13 9.73
N TYR A 47 0.97 11.43 8.97
CA TYR A 47 1.67 11.94 7.79
C TYR A 47 1.44 11.06 6.57
N ASP A 48 1.71 11.63 5.38
CA ASP A 48 1.64 10.94 4.10
C ASP A 48 2.84 10.00 3.91
N ARG A 49 2.65 8.73 4.29
CA ARG A 49 3.69 7.69 4.30
C ARG A 49 4.31 7.42 2.92
N PRO A 50 3.56 7.41 1.79
CA PRO A 50 4.15 7.27 0.47
C PRO A 50 5.28 8.24 0.14
N THR A 51 5.33 9.41 0.78
CA THR A 51 6.39 10.40 0.55
C THR A 51 7.76 9.93 1.04
N LEU A 52 7.83 8.95 1.97
CA LEU A 52 9.09 8.42 2.51
C LEU A 52 9.98 7.77 1.45
N SER A 53 9.39 7.03 0.50
CA SER A 53 10.14 6.39 -0.60
C SER A 53 10.27 7.28 -1.85
N LYS A 54 9.62 8.46 -1.85
CA LYS A 54 9.54 9.38 -2.98
C LYS A 54 10.27 10.70 -2.68
N GLY A 55 9.54 11.78 -2.64
CA GLY A 55 10.09 13.14 -2.49
C GLY A 55 10.94 13.33 -1.23
N LEU A 56 10.57 12.73 -0.11
CA LEU A 56 11.37 12.81 1.11
C LEU A 56 12.69 12.05 0.99
N LEU A 57 12.73 10.90 0.30
CA LEU A 57 13.99 10.16 0.11
C LEU A 57 15.03 11.01 -0.65
N LEU A 58 14.57 11.83 -1.60
CA LEU A 58 15.39 12.71 -2.42
C LEU A 58 15.83 14.00 -1.70
N GLY A 59 15.15 14.38 -0.62
CA GLY A 59 15.41 15.61 0.13
C GLY A 59 16.74 15.60 0.90
N ARG A 60 17.22 16.80 1.27
CA ARG A 60 18.38 16.99 2.15
C ARG A 60 17.91 17.52 3.51
N GLY A 61 18.64 17.22 4.57
CA GLY A 61 18.30 17.66 5.94
C GLY A 61 17.19 16.83 6.59
N GLU A 62 16.58 17.37 7.65
CA GLU A 62 15.45 16.70 8.33
C GLU A 62 14.24 16.59 7.41
N PRO A 63 13.54 15.44 7.38
CA PRO A 63 12.37 15.26 6.54
C PRO A 63 11.20 16.08 7.08
N GLU A 64 10.70 17.02 6.28
CA GLU A 64 9.45 17.73 6.58
C GLU A 64 8.27 16.85 6.19
N LEU A 65 7.62 16.24 7.18
CA LEU A 65 6.51 15.31 6.98
C LEU A 65 5.26 16.07 6.53
N LEU A 66 4.67 15.63 5.43
CA LEU A 66 3.38 16.15 4.96
C LEU A 66 2.26 15.59 5.84
N GLU A 67 1.69 16.41 6.72
CA GLU A 67 0.59 16.01 7.60
C GLU A 67 -0.67 15.64 6.78
N LEU A 68 -1.29 14.50 7.10
CA LEU A 68 -2.55 14.06 6.48
C LEU A 68 -3.73 14.97 6.83
N ARG A 69 -3.70 15.54 8.03
CA ARG A 69 -4.72 16.49 8.51
C ARG A 69 -4.05 17.52 9.39
N SER A 70 -4.36 18.79 9.17
CA SER A 70 -3.89 19.86 10.05
C SER A 70 -4.47 19.73 11.46
N ALA A 71 -3.74 20.28 12.46
CA ALA A 71 -4.23 20.34 13.85
C ALA A 71 -5.61 21.00 13.93
N GLU A 72 -5.83 22.04 13.11
CA GLU A 72 -7.11 22.75 13.04
C GLU A 72 -8.24 21.82 12.58
N ARG A 73 -8.04 21.03 11.51
CA ARG A 73 -9.04 20.07 11.01
C ARG A 73 -9.40 19.00 12.03
N ILE A 74 -8.39 18.48 12.77
CA ILE A 74 -8.60 17.50 13.84
C ILE A 74 -9.47 18.11 14.96
N ARG A 75 -9.19 19.36 15.38
CA ARG A 75 -9.99 20.05 16.40
C ARG A 75 -11.40 20.34 15.92
N GLN A 76 -11.57 20.88 14.71
CA GLN A 76 -12.89 21.16 14.12
C GLN A 76 -13.75 19.90 14.04
N ASN A 77 -13.16 18.75 13.71
CA ASN A 77 -13.84 17.47 13.70
C ASN A 77 -13.98 16.84 15.09
N ARG A 78 -13.57 17.53 16.17
CA ARG A 78 -13.66 17.02 17.55
C ARG A 78 -13.12 15.59 17.68
N ILE A 79 -11.92 15.34 17.09
CA ILE A 79 -11.23 14.06 17.15
C ILE A 79 -10.20 14.13 18.27
N THR A 80 -10.28 13.19 19.22
CA THR A 80 -9.22 12.95 20.20
C THR A 80 -8.15 12.07 19.55
N LEU A 81 -6.94 12.59 19.39
CA LEU A 81 -5.82 11.87 18.80
C LEU A 81 -4.80 11.51 19.89
N LEU A 82 -4.64 10.21 20.15
CA LEU A 82 -3.69 9.65 21.12
C LEU A 82 -2.48 9.08 20.37
N LEU A 83 -1.38 9.80 20.34
CA LEU A 83 -0.10 9.39 19.72
C LEU A 83 0.77 8.65 20.73
N GLY A 84 1.57 7.68 20.25
CA GLY A 84 2.34 6.77 21.11
C GLY A 84 1.49 5.71 21.82
N HIS A 85 0.20 5.63 21.49
CA HIS A 85 -0.73 4.66 22.05
C HIS A 85 -0.98 3.53 21.06
N GLN A 86 -0.39 2.37 21.32
CA GLN A 86 -0.59 1.15 20.55
C GLN A 86 -1.70 0.31 21.19
N ALA A 87 -2.67 -0.16 20.41
CA ALA A 87 -3.61 -1.17 20.87
C ALA A 87 -2.88 -2.51 21.03
N VAL A 88 -3.08 -3.16 22.18
CA VAL A 88 -2.47 -4.45 22.53
C VAL A 88 -3.51 -5.52 22.89
N GLY A 89 -4.80 -5.17 22.92
CA GLY A 89 -5.89 -6.10 23.14
C GLY A 89 -7.26 -5.50 22.78
N LEU A 90 -8.19 -6.38 22.40
CA LEU A 90 -9.59 -6.05 22.16
C LEU A 90 -10.46 -6.99 22.98
N ASP A 91 -11.13 -6.44 24.01
CA ASP A 91 -12.12 -7.15 24.83
C ASP A 91 -13.51 -6.89 24.25
N ILE A 92 -14.05 -7.88 23.57
CA ILE A 92 -15.35 -7.79 22.90
C ILE A 92 -16.49 -7.83 23.91
N ASP A 93 -16.37 -8.63 24.95
CA ASP A 93 -17.44 -8.85 25.94
C ASP A 93 -17.66 -7.59 26.78
N ARG A 94 -16.57 -6.94 27.19
CA ARG A 94 -16.60 -5.70 27.97
C ARG A 94 -16.59 -4.44 27.13
N LYS A 95 -16.37 -4.59 25.80
CA LYS A 95 -16.25 -3.49 24.83
C LYS A 95 -15.14 -2.49 25.18
N PHE A 96 -13.91 -2.99 25.34
CA PHE A 96 -12.73 -2.16 25.57
C PHE A 96 -11.63 -2.44 24.53
N VAL A 97 -10.97 -1.37 24.08
CA VAL A 97 -9.63 -1.45 23.48
C VAL A 97 -8.61 -1.20 24.57
N ILE A 98 -7.60 -2.08 24.68
CA ILE A 98 -6.53 -2.00 25.68
C ILE A 98 -5.28 -1.45 25.02
N THR A 99 -4.66 -0.43 25.63
CA THR A 99 -3.44 0.20 25.11
C THR A 99 -2.17 -0.36 25.77
N ASN A 100 -1.01 -0.12 25.14
CA ASN A 100 0.30 -0.44 25.69
C ASN A 100 0.64 0.29 27.01
N HIS A 101 -0.13 1.32 27.37
CA HIS A 101 -0.03 2.01 28.65
C HIS A 101 -0.96 1.43 29.75
N GLY A 102 -1.70 0.35 29.41
CA GLY A 102 -2.66 -0.29 30.32
C GLY A 102 -3.99 0.47 30.44
N GLU A 103 -4.22 1.48 29.61
CA GLU A 103 -5.50 2.19 29.55
C GLU A 103 -6.54 1.34 28.83
N THR A 104 -7.80 1.48 29.22
CA THR A 104 -8.95 0.86 28.58
C THR A 104 -9.86 1.92 27.99
N LEU A 105 -10.11 1.85 26.68
CA LEU A 105 -10.98 2.77 25.96
C LEU A 105 -12.31 2.07 25.65
N PRO A 106 -13.43 2.54 26.23
CA PRO A 106 -14.74 1.97 25.95
C PRO A 106 -15.17 2.31 24.51
N TRP A 107 -15.89 1.37 23.88
CA TRP A 107 -16.39 1.57 22.52
C TRP A 107 -17.82 1.04 22.36
N ASP A 108 -18.59 1.72 21.54
CA ASP A 108 -19.85 1.27 20.96
C ASP A 108 -19.61 0.78 19.52
N ALA A 109 -18.65 1.39 18.83
CA ALA A 109 -18.07 0.86 17.60
C ALA A 109 -16.54 1.01 17.59
N VAL A 110 -15.85 0.06 16.96
CA VAL A 110 -14.39 0.13 16.76
C VAL A 110 -14.04 -0.08 15.30
N VAL A 111 -13.10 0.75 14.78
CA VAL A 111 -12.54 0.62 13.45
C VAL A 111 -11.09 0.15 13.55
N LEU A 112 -10.81 -1.06 13.08
CA LEU A 112 -9.48 -1.62 12.97
C LEU A 112 -8.81 -1.09 11.70
N ALA A 113 -7.87 -0.13 11.87
CA ALA A 113 -7.15 0.55 10.80
C ALA A 113 -5.63 0.58 11.07
N CYS A 114 -5.13 -0.41 11.85
CA CYS A 114 -3.72 -0.52 12.27
C CYS A 114 -2.75 -0.82 11.12
N GLY A 115 -3.26 -1.17 9.94
CA GLY A 115 -2.46 -1.35 8.76
C GLY A 115 -1.63 -2.64 8.75
N ALA A 116 -0.39 -2.53 8.31
CA ALA A 116 0.52 -3.66 8.16
C ALA A 116 1.95 -3.27 8.58
N ARG A 117 2.73 -4.27 8.99
CA ARG A 117 4.16 -4.15 9.35
C ARG A 117 5.02 -4.60 8.18
N ALA A 118 6.16 -3.94 7.97
CA ALA A 118 7.13 -4.40 6.99
C ALA A 118 7.67 -5.79 7.37
N ARG A 119 7.78 -6.68 6.39
CA ARG A 119 8.48 -7.95 6.58
C ARG A 119 9.96 -7.69 6.79
N VAL A 120 10.53 -8.34 7.78
CA VAL A 120 11.94 -8.21 8.15
C VAL A 120 12.68 -9.47 7.78
N LEU A 121 13.92 -9.30 7.30
CA LEU A 121 14.93 -10.34 7.32
C LEU A 121 15.84 -10.10 8.53
N THR A 122 16.39 -11.17 9.09
CA THR A 122 17.37 -11.09 10.17
C THR A 122 18.70 -11.67 9.72
N THR A 123 19.78 -11.19 10.31
CA THR A 123 21.09 -11.85 10.19
C THR A 123 21.04 -13.20 10.92
N VAL A 124 22.03 -14.04 10.68
CA VAL A 124 22.16 -15.33 11.40
C VAL A 124 22.39 -15.13 12.91
N GLU A 125 22.87 -13.96 13.31
CA GLU A 125 23.04 -13.53 14.70
C GLU A 125 21.75 -13.00 15.33
N GLY A 126 20.67 -12.84 14.53
CA GLY A 126 19.34 -12.41 14.98
C GLY A 126 19.10 -10.88 14.90
N GLU A 127 20.01 -10.11 14.31
CA GLU A 127 19.81 -8.67 14.10
C GLU A 127 18.82 -8.42 12.95
N ALA A 128 17.80 -7.59 13.19
CA ALA A 128 16.84 -7.22 12.18
C ALA A 128 17.46 -6.26 11.15
N LEU A 129 17.30 -6.58 9.86
CA LEU A 129 17.78 -5.72 8.77
C LEU A 129 16.89 -4.49 8.59
N PRO A 130 17.47 -3.35 8.22
CA PRO A 130 16.75 -2.12 7.97
C PRO A 130 15.61 -2.26 6.93
N VAL A 131 14.49 -1.59 7.20
CA VAL A 131 13.35 -1.43 6.31
C VAL A 131 13.10 0.06 6.05
N LEU A 132 12.13 0.40 5.22
CA LEU A 132 11.65 1.78 5.06
C LEU A 132 10.14 1.82 5.36
N ARG A 133 9.79 2.20 6.58
CA ARG A 133 8.39 2.29 7.02
C ARG A 133 8.08 3.59 7.80
N THR A 134 9.07 4.13 8.50
CA THR A 134 8.93 5.28 9.40
C THR A 134 9.88 6.43 9.00
N PRO A 135 9.69 7.64 9.53
CA PRO A 135 10.64 8.74 9.33
C PRO A 135 12.04 8.43 9.91
N GLU A 136 12.13 7.62 10.96
CA GLU A 136 13.37 7.14 11.56
C GLU A 136 14.13 6.26 10.58
N ASP A 137 13.43 5.32 9.94
CA ASP A 137 14.00 4.45 8.90
C ASP A 137 14.55 5.29 7.73
N LEU A 138 13.79 6.30 7.30
CA LEU A 138 14.22 7.22 6.25
C LEU A 138 15.52 7.95 6.62
N ARG A 139 15.61 8.46 7.87
CA ARG A 139 16.84 9.13 8.34
C ARG A 139 18.03 8.16 8.34
N ALA A 140 17.84 6.95 8.86
CA ALA A 140 18.87 5.93 8.91
C ALA A 140 19.34 5.53 7.49
N LEU A 141 18.39 5.31 6.56
CA LEU A 141 18.70 5.00 5.17
C LEU A 141 19.49 6.12 4.47
N ARG A 142 19.08 7.38 4.63
CA ARG A 142 19.80 8.54 4.07
C ARG A 142 21.23 8.67 4.64
N GLN A 143 21.38 8.49 5.94
CA GLN A 143 22.69 8.56 6.60
C GLN A 143 23.60 7.43 6.10
N ALA A 144 23.09 6.23 5.99
CA ALA A 144 23.85 5.09 5.49
C ALA A 144 24.24 5.27 4.01
N ALA A 145 23.33 5.70 3.17
CA ALA A 145 23.58 6.00 1.75
C ALA A 145 24.66 7.07 1.58
N ALA A 146 24.58 8.16 2.35
CA ALA A 146 25.58 9.24 2.32
C ALA A 146 26.96 8.79 2.83
N ARG A 147 27.00 7.89 3.84
CA ARG A 147 28.23 7.42 4.43
C ARG A 147 28.96 6.39 3.57
N HIS A 148 28.20 5.47 2.98
CA HIS A 148 28.77 4.29 2.33
C HIS A 148 28.81 4.39 0.80
N GLY A 149 27.92 5.18 0.18
CA GLY A 149 27.83 5.33 -1.28
C GLY A 149 27.41 4.07 -2.02
N ASP A 150 27.07 3.00 -1.30
CA ASP A 150 26.64 1.71 -1.82
C ASP A 150 25.54 1.12 -0.91
N VAL A 151 24.41 0.71 -1.53
CA VAL A 151 23.26 0.15 -0.83
C VAL A 151 22.68 -1.02 -1.62
N THR A 152 22.43 -2.11 -0.92
CA THR A 152 21.68 -3.23 -1.49
C THR A 152 20.23 -3.20 -1.03
N VAL A 153 19.33 -3.26 -1.99
CA VAL A 153 17.87 -3.36 -1.78
C VAL A 153 17.47 -4.82 -1.96
N VAL A 154 16.91 -5.44 -0.94
CA VAL A 154 16.32 -6.78 -1.05
C VAL A 154 14.83 -6.64 -1.30
N GLY A 155 14.40 -7.04 -2.50
CA GLY A 155 13.03 -6.95 -2.98
C GLY A 155 12.86 -5.93 -4.11
N ALA A 156 12.29 -6.37 -5.24
CA ALA A 156 12.00 -5.58 -6.42
C ALA A 156 10.48 -5.30 -6.60
N GLY A 157 9.78 -5.12 -5.48
CA GLY A 157 8.42 -4.58 -5.46
C GLY A 157 8.40 -3.05 -5.54
N LEU A 158 7.22 -2.43 -5.38
CA LEU A 158 7.01 -0.98 -5.50
C LEU A 158 8.00 -0.17 -4.66
N ILE A 159 8.08 -0.46 -3.36
CA ILE A 159 8.92 0.30 -2.41
C ILE A 159 10.41 0.10 -2.69
N GLY A 160 10.84 -1.15 -2.94
CA GLY A 160 12.25 -1.44 -3.24
C GLY A 160 12.74 -0.72 -4.49
N LEU A 161 11.93 -0.68 -5.54
CA LEU A 161 12.27 0.02 -6.79
C LEU A 161 12.25 1.54 -6.62
N GLU A 162 11.34 2.10 -5.81
CA GLU A 162 11.36 3.54 -5.49
C GLU A 162 12.61 3.93 -4.69
N ILE A 163 13.02 3.10 -3.72
CA ILE A 163 14.28 3.29 -2.99
C ILE A 163 15.46 3.25 -3.96
N ALA A 164 15.50 2.23 -4.84
CA ALA A 164 16.56 2.10 -5.83
C ALA A 164 16.63 3.31 -6.77
N ALA A 165 15.50 3.74 -7.31
CA ALA A 165 15.42 4.90 -8.18
C ALA A 165 15.82 6.19 -7.47
N GLY A 166 15.34 6.39 -6.24
CA GLY A 166 15.63 7.58 -5.45
C GLY A 166 17.11 7.72 -5.10
N LEU A 167 17.71 6.67 -4.54
CA LEU A 167 19.12 6.69 -4.11
C LEU A 167 20.08 6.76 -5.31
N SER A 168 19.80 6.00 -6.39
CA SER A 168 20.60 6.04 -7.62
C SER A 168 20.64 7.45 -8.22
N ALA A 169 19.53 8.19 -8.22
CA ALA A 169 19.49 9.57 -8.69
C ALA A 169 20.40 10.52 -7.88
N HIS A 170 20.84 10.12 -6.69
CA HIS A 170 21.80 10.85 -5.85
C HIS A 170 23.23 10.31 -5.95
N GLY A 171 23.52 9.46 -6.91
CA GLY A 171 24.85 8.92 -7.16
C GLY A 171 25.24 7.78 -6.22
N VAL A 172 24.28 7.19 -5.50
CA VAL A 172 24.54 5.98 -4.69
C VAL A 172 24.57 4.75 -5.61
N SER A 173 25.56 3.90 -5.46
CA SER A 173 25.61 2.60 -6.13
C SER A 173 24.51 1.70 -5.57
N ILE A 174 23.65 1.17 -6.44
CA ILE A 174 22.51 0.36 -6.02
C ILE A 174 22.56 -1.02 -6.66
N THR A 175 22.44 -2.04 -5.81
CA THR A 175 22.14 -3.40 -6.24
C THR A 175 20.77 -3.79 -5.71
N VAL A 176 19.87 -4.25 -6.58
CA VAL A 176 18.56 -4.84 -6.19
C VAL A 176 18.69 -6.36 -6.28
N VAL A 177 18.40 -7.06 -5.18
CA VAL A 177 18.39 -8.54 -5.11
C VAL A 177 16.94 -9.00 -4.97
N HIS A 178 16.48 -9.92 -5.84
CA HIS A 178 15.09 -10.38 -5.83
C HIS A 178 14.97 -11.83 -6.27
N ASP A 179 13.93 -12.50 -5.76
CA ASP A 179 13.66 -13.92 -5.97
C ASP A 179 12.97 -14.26 -7.29
N THR A 180 12.23 -13.33 -7.89
CA THR A 180 11.59 -13.54 -9.19
C THR A 180 12.48 -13.14 -10.37
N GLU A 181 12.09 -13.56 -11.59
CA GLU A 181 12.84 -13.29 -12.82
C GLU A 181 12.87 -11.81 -13.21
N ARG A 182 11.81 -11.07 -12.87
CA ARG A 182 11.66 -9.64 -13.21
C ARG A 182 11.09 -8.83 -12.06
N PRO A 183 11.41 -7.54 -11.97
CA PRO A 183 10.81 -6.66 -10.97
C PRO A 183 9.30 -6.52 -11.20
N MET A 184 8.54 -6.45 -10.10
CA MET A 184 7.08 -6.32 -10.08
C MET A 184 6.31 -7.40 -10.87
N ASP A 185 6.92 -8.51 -11.22
CA ASP A 185 6.35 -9.55 -12.11
C ASP A 185 4.95 -10.02 -11.65
N CYS A 186 4.77 -10.22 -10.35
CA CYS A 186 3.47 -10.59 -9.77
C CYS A 186 2.38 -9.51 -9.94
N ILE A 187 2.77 -8.25 -10.17
CA ILE A 187 1.86 -7.09 -10.24
C ILE A 187 1.55 -6.75 -11.70
N VAL A 188 2.58 -6.61 -12.52
CA VAL A 188 2.46 -6.07 -13.88
C VAL A 188 2.70 -7.10 -14.99
N GLY A 189 3.23 -8.28 -14.66
CA GLY A 189 3.57 -9.34 -15.60
C GLY A 189 4.93 -9.18 -16.28
N PRO A 190 5.34 -10.20 -17.06
CA PRO A 190 6.71 -10.29 -17.56
C PRO A 190 7.07 -9.18 -18.56
N GLU A 191 6.14 -8.75 -19.41
CA GLU A 191 6.40 -7.72 -20.44
C GLU A 191 6.72 -6.37 -19.79
N LEU A 192 5.89 -5.92 -18.85
CA LEU A 192 6.14 -4.66 -18.13
C LEU A 192 7.25 -4.81 -17.09
N GLY A 193 7.43 -5.99 -16.50
CA GLY A 193 8.59 -6.30 -15.66
C GLY A 193 9.90 -6.08 -16.43
N GLN A 194 9.96 -6.46 -17.71
CA GLN A 194 11.13 -6.20 -18.56
C GLN A 194 11.33 -4.70 -18.80
N VAL A 195 10.26 -3.94 -19.10
CA VAL A 195 10.33 -2.48 -19.26
C VAL A 195 10.90 -1.80 -18.01
N ILE A 196 10.48 -2.26 -16.82
CA ILE A 196 10.98 -1.74 -15.56
C ILE A 196 12.44 -2.14 -15.34
N SER A 197 12.83 -3.38 -15.69
CA SER A 197 14.23 -3.81 -15.64
C SER A 197 15.14 -2.93 -16.49
N ASP A 198 14.73 -2.67 -17.74
CA ASP A 198 15.48 -1.85 -18.68
C ASP A 198 15.60 -0.40 -18.17
N LEU A 199 14.53 0.15 -17.59
CA LEU A 199 14.55 1.47 -16.98
C LEU A 199 15.58 1.57 -15.86
N HIS A 200 15.58 0.62 -14.92
CA HIS A 200 16.52 0.61 -13.80
C HIS A 200 17.97 0.40 -14.26
N SER A 201 18.19 -0.54 -15.18
CA SER A 201 19.51 -0.82 -15.74
C SER A 201 20.07 0.39 -16.49
N LYS A 202 19.25 1.10 -17.27
CA LYS A 202 19.62 2.35 -17.97
C LYS A 202 20.09 3.44 -16.98
N HIS A 203 19.59 3.44 -15.76
CA HIS A 203 20.00 4.38 -14.72
C HIS A 203 21.10 3.83 -13.79
N GLY A 204 21.78 2.74 -14.20
CA GLY A 204 22.93 2.21 -13.49
C GLY A 204 22.61 1.35 -12.27
N VAL A 205 21.34 0.99 -12.03
CA VAL A 205 20.96 0.04 -11.00
C VAL A 205 21.35 -1.37 -11.43
N GLN A 206 22.09 -2.08 -10.60
CA GLN A 206 22.39 -3.50 -10.80
C GLN A 206 21.21 -4.35 -10.33
N LEU A 207 20.66 -5.19 -11.22
CA LEU A 207 19.56 -6.10 -10.91
C LEU A 207 20.09 -7.54 -10.81
N LYS A 208 20.00 -8.13 -9.62
CA LYS A 208 20.24 -9.56 -9.36
C LYS A 208 18.87 -10.23 -9.17
N MET A 209 18.27 -10.59 -10.27
CA MET A 209 16.97 -11.27 -10.32
C MET A 209 17.14 -12.77 -10.19
N SER A 210 16.06 -13.52 -9.87
CA SER A 210 16.10 -14.97 -9.58
C SER A 210 17.12 -15.33 -8.48
N SER A 211 17.36 -14.42 -7.54
CA SER A 211 18.43 -14.46 -6.54
C SER A 211 17.84 -14.32 -5.13
N ALA A 212 17.09 -15.33 -4.69
CA ALA A 212 16.54 -15.35 -3.32
C ALA A 212 17.67 -15.31 -2.28
N VAL A 213 17.52 -14.44 -1.28
CA VAL A 213 18.42 -14.39 -0.13
C VAL A 213 18.07 -15.52 0.83
N THR A 214 19.01 -16.41 1.11
CA THR A 214 18.85 -17.57 2.01
C THR A 214 19.28 -17.26 3.43
N SER A 215 20.31 -16.43 3.60
CA SER A 215 20.78 -15.93 4.90
C SER A 215 21.60 -14.66 4.72
N VAL A 216 21.77 -13.92 5.81
CA VAL A 216 22.63 -12.73 5.86
C VAL A 216 23.55 -12.85 7.06
N THR A 217 24.85 -12.63 6.85
CA THR A 217 25.88 -12.60 7.91
C THR A 217 26.53 -11.23 7.99
N GLY A 218 27.18 -10.94 9.10
CA GLY A 218 27.85 -9.65 9.34
C GLY A 218 26.89 -8.60 9.88
N GLY A 219 27.23 -7.33 9.76
CA GLY A 219 26.49 -6.21 10.33
C GLY A 219 26.72 -4.92 9.57
N LEU A 220 26.27 -3.81 10.14
CA LEU A 220 26.38 -2.49 9.55
C LEU A 220 27.82 -2.15 9.12
N GLY A 221 28.00 -1.88 7.83
CA GLY A 221 29.28 -1.62 7.17
C GLY A 221 29.87 -2.81 6.44
N ALA A 222 29.43 -4.06 6.71
CA ALA A 222 29.97 -5.28 6.11
C ALA A 222 28.98 -6.46 6.16
N TYR A 223 27.85 -6.35 5.47
CA TYR A 223 26.91 -7.46 5.28
C TYR A 223 27.36 -8.39 4.15
N THR A 224 27.10 -9.68 4.32
CA THR A 224 27.23 -10.69 3.27
C THR A 224 25.88 -11.40 3.11
N LEU A 225 25.25 -11.23 1.95
CA LEU A 225 24.03 -11.92 1.56
C LEU A 225 24.42 -13.24 0.88
N HIS A 226 23.91 -14.35 1.38
CA HIS A 226 24.03 -15.67 0.75
C HIS A 226 22.81 -15.91 -0.12
N LEU A 227 23.05 -16.29 -1.38
CA LEU A 227 21.98 -16.42 -2.37
C LEU A 227 21.66 -17.90 -2.65
N VAL A 228 20.49 -18.17 -3.19
CA VAL A 228 19.96 -19.51 -3.45
C VAL A 228 20.84 -20.34 -4.40
N ASP A 229 21.58 -19.68 -5.30
CA ASP A 229 22.50 -20.31 -6.26
C ASP A 229 23.89 -20.64 -5.62
N GLY A 230 24.06 -20.39 -4.33
CA GLY A 230 25.30 -20.59 -3.58
C GLY A 230 26.31 -19.43 -3.71
N SER A 231 26.01 -18.41 -4.50
CA SER A 231 26.85 -17.21 -4.57
C SER A 231 26.63 -16.29 -3.36
N THR A 232 27.53 -15.33 -3.20
CA THR A 232 27.43 -14.31 -2.16
C THR A 232 27.44 -12.91 -2.74
N HIS A 233 26.86 -11.96 -2.03
CA HIS A 233 26.91 -10.55 -2.34
C HIS A 233 27.30 -9.74 -1.10
N GLN A 234 28.40 -9.00 -1.18
CA GLN A 234 28.87 -8.15 -0.09
C GLN A 234 28.40 -6.72 -0.30
N THR A 235 27.99 -6.06 0.79
CA THR A 235 27.49 -4.69 0.77
C THR A 235 27.67 -4.04 2.14
N PRO A 236 27.93 -2.74 2.21
CA PRO A 236 28.02 -2.06 3.50
C PRO A 236 26.63 -1.78 4.14
N TYR A 237 25.56 -1.76 3.35
CA TYR A 237 24.21 -1.49 3.85
C TYR A 237 23.15 -2.24 3.06
N VAL A 238 22.19 -2.80 3.81
CA VAL A 238 21.02 -3.49 3.26
C VAL A 238 19.77 -2.77 3.68
N VAL A 239 18.80 -2.62 2.77
CA VAL A 239 17.43 -2.24 3.08
C VAL A 239 16.47 -3.27 2.50
N VAL A 240 15.50 -3.71 3.32
CA VAL A 240 14.57 -4.79 2.97
C VAL A 240 13.21 -4.23 2.55
N GLY A 241 12.72 -4.66 1.37
CA GLY A 241 11.43 -4.27 0.81
C GLY A 241 10.68 -5.45 0.19
N ILE A 242 10.47 -6.53 0.99
CA ILE A 242 9.89 -7.81 0.56
C ILE A 242 8.39 -7.96 0.89
N GLY A 243 7.69 -6.84 1.05
CA GLY A 243 6.26 -6.81 1.36
C GLY A 243 5.97 -6.55 2.84
N VAL A 244 4.70 -6.73 3.19
CA VAL A 244 4.17 -6.42 4.53
C VAL A 244 3.29 -7.55 5.03
N ASP A 245 3.16 -7.66 6.36
CA ASP A 245 2.21 -8.53 7.03
C ASP A 245 1.18 -7.67 7.80
N PRO A 246 -0.11 -8.03 7.77
CA PRO A 246 -1.15 -7.29 8.49
C PRO A 246 -0.86 -7.28 9.98
N ASP A 247 -1.08 -6.13 10.63
CA ASP A 247 -0.83 -5.98 12.07
C ASP A 247 -2.01 -6.51 12.90
N VAL A 248 -2.10 -7.84 13.02
CA VAL A 248 -3.24 -8.55 13.63
C VAL A 248 -2.91 -9.36 14.89
N ASP A 249 -1.64 -9.47 15.28
CA ASP A 249 -1.22 -10.34 16.40
C ASP A 249 -1.91 -9.98 17.71
N TRP A 250 -2.18 -8.69 17.94
CA TRP A 250 -2.87 -8.18 19.12
C TRP A 250 -4.37 -8.53 19.17
N LEU A 251 -4.94 -9.01 18.05
CA LEU A 251 -6.32 -9.48 17.94
C LEU A 251 -6.47 -10.98 18.18
N LEU A 252 -5.36 -11.72 18.32
CA LEU A 252 -5.40 -13.15 18.58
C LEU A 252 -6.17 -13.44 19.88
N GLY A 253 -7.16 -14.33 19.80
CA GLY A 253 -8.02 -14.67 20.93
C GLY A 253 -9.17 -13.69 21.21
N SER A 254 -9.29 -12.57 20.47
CA SER A 254 -10.38 -11.61 20.62
C SER A 254 -11.74 -12.11 20.08
N GLY A 255 -11.75 -13.13 19.21
CA GLY A 255 -12.95 -13.60 18.52
C GLY A 255 -13.20 -12.92 17.17
N VAL A 256 -12.41 -11.92 16.78
CA VAL A 256 -12.41 -11.37 15.42
C VAL A 256 -11.83 -12.38 14.45
N ALA A 257 -12.51 -12.65 13.34
CA ALA A 257 -12.06 -13.60 12.33
C ALA A 257 -10.85 -13.05 11.57
N LEU A 258 -9.76 -13.84 11.57
CA LEU A 258 -8.49 -13.48 10.93
C LEU A 258 -8.12 -14.52 9.87
N ASP A 259 -7.77 -14.05 8.68
CA ASP A 259 -7.15 -14.85 7.63
C ASP A 259 -6.26 -13.94 6.77
N SER A 260 -4.95 -13.94 7.02
CA SER A 260 -4.01 -13.02 6.36
C SER A 260 -4.48 -11.54 6.42
N GLY A 261 -5.11 -11.16 7.54
CA GLY A 261 -5.76 -9.87 7.79
C GLY A 261 -7.07 -10.06 8.55
N VAL A 262 -7.73 -8.96 8.86
CA VAL A 262 -9.08 -8.96 9.45
C VAL A 262 -10.10 -9.24 8.36
N LEU A 263 -10.83 -10.35 8.48
CA LEU A 263 -11.90 -10.67 7.53
C LEU A 263 -13.08 -9.73 7.69
N THR A 264 -13.51 -9.14 6.58
CA THR A 264 -14.71 -8.29 6.52
C THR A 264 -15.57 -8.64 5.32
N ASP A 265 -16.83 -8.28 5.41
CA ASP A 265 -17.72 -8.19 4.25
C ASP A 265 -17.35 -7.00 3.34
N ALA A 266 -18.14 -6.77 2.29
CA ALA A 266 -17.90 -5.66 1.37
C ALA A 266 -18.16 -4.28 2.00
N ALA A 267 -18.97 -4.18 3.04
CA ALA A 267 -19.22 -2.95 3.78
C ALA A 267 -18.08 -2.57 4.74
N GLY A 268 -17.23 -3.54 5.09
CA GLY A 268 -16.14 -3.41 6.05
C GLY A 268 -16.48 -3.92 7.45
N GLN A 269 -17.62 -4.61 7.64
CA GLN A 269 -17.96 -5.24 8.91
C GLN A 269 -17.20 -6.55 9.10
N THR A 270 -16.78 -6.83 10.34
CA THR A 270 -16.24 -8.13 10.75
C THR A 270 -17.37 -9.08 11.18
N ASN A 271 -16.99 -10.29 11.58
CA ASN A 271 -17.91 -11.23 12.21
C ASN A 271 -18.43 -10.78 13.60
N VAL A 272 -17.86 -9.72 14.18
CA VAL A 272 -18.22 -9.19 15.50
C VAL A 272 -19.02 -7.90 15.35
N PRO A 273 -20.27 -7.83 15.84
CA PRO A 273 -21.08 -6.62 15.76
C PRO A 273 -20.40 -5.41 16.39
N GLY A 274 -20.41 -4.28 15.67
CA GLY A 274 -19.75 -3.05 16.09
C GLY A 274 -18.23 -3.00 15.80
N VAL A 275 -17.64 -4.09 15.28
CA VAL A 275 -16.23 -4.13 14.89
C VAL A 275 -16.10 -4.07 13.36
N TRP A 276 -15.38 -3.08 12.88
CA TRP A 276 -15.16 -2.79 11.47
C TRP A 276 -13.68 -2.78 11.14
N ALA A 277 -13.31 -2.94 9.86
CA ALA A 277 -11.91 -2.79 9.46
C ALA A 277 -11.77 -2.11 8.10
N ALA A 278 -10.66 -1.35 7.93
CA ALA A 278 -10.31 -0.65 6.72
C ALA A 278 -8.79 -0.51 6.54
N GLY A 279 -8.34 -0.30 5.30
CA GLY A 279 -6.92 -0.19 4.94
C GLY A 279 -6.23 -1.54 4.88
N ASP A 280 -4.89 -1.51 5.00
CA ASP A 280 -4.03 -2.67 4.73
C ASP A 280 -4.25 -3.86 5.68
N VAL A 281 -4.87 -3.64 6.83
CA VAL A 281 -5.22 -4.73 7.77
C VAL A 281 -6.43 -5.52 7.31
N ALA A 282 -7.33 -4.93 6.50
CA ALA A 282 -8.61 -5.51 6.13
C ALA A 282 -8.49 -6.43 4.91
N ARG A 283 -8.89 -7.69 5.07
CA ARG A 283 -9.13 -8.63 3.97
C ARG A 283 -10.63 -8.67 3.69
N SER A 284 -11.04 -8.06 2.61
CA SER A 284 -12.45 -7.75 2.36
C SER A 284 -12.98 -8.44 1.12
N ALA A 285 -14.24 -8.86 1.16
CA ALA A 285 -14.99 -9.11 -0.05
C ALA A 285 -15.04 -7.82 -0.91
N HIS A 286 -14.84 -7.98 -2.22
CA HIS A 286 -14.86 -6.86 -3.15
C HIS A 286 -15.74 -7.20 -4.36
N PRO A 287 -16.68 -6.31 -4.76
CA PRO A 287 -17.65 -6.62 -5.82
C PRO A 287 -17.04 -6.97 -7.18
N MET A 288 -15.82 -6.48 -7.46
CA MET A 288 -15.10 -6.74 -8.71
C MET A 288 -14.15 -7.95 -8.64
N LEU A 289 -14.06 -8.65 -7.52
CA LEU A 289 -13.05 -9.68 -7.29
C LEU A 289 -13.72 -10.94 -6.75
N CYS A 290 -13.36 -12.10 -7.28
CA CYS A 290 -14.03 -13.37 -6.97
C CYS A 290 -13.80 -13.86 -5.52
N GLU A 291 -12.81 -13.34 -4.83
CA GLU A 291 -12.44 -13.74 -3.48
C GLU A 291 -12.07 -12.54 -2.60
N PRO A 292 -12.18 -12.65 -1.26
CA PRO A 292 -11.74 -11.61 -0.36
C PRO A 292 -10.25 -11.34 -0.53
N LEU A 293 -9.88 -10.07 -0.66
CA LEU A 293 -8.51 -9.63 -0.86
C LEU A 293 -8.12 -8.52 0.10
N ARG A 294 -6.84 -8.46 0.38
CA ARG A 294 -6.18 -7.35 1.05
C ARG A 294 -5.54 -6.45 0.00
N ILE A 295 -6.01 -5.21 -0.09
CA ILE A 295 -5.53 -4.21 -1.05
C ILE A 295 -4.71 -3.17 -0.29
N GLU A 296 -3.39 -3.22 -0.46
CA GLU A 296 -2.40 -2.41 0.25
C GLU A 296 -2.10 -1.10 -0.49
N HIS A 297 -3.16 -0.44 -0.97
CA HIS A 297 -3.04 0.80 -1.72
C HIS A 297 -3.52 1.99 -0.90
N TRP A 298 -2.73 3.07 -0.85
CA TRP A 298 -3.02 4.26 -0.08
C TRP A 298 -4.40 4.86 -0.40
N THR A 299 -4.74 4.98 -1.69
CA THR A 299 -6.04 5.51 -2.13
C THR A 299 -7.19 4.63 -1.67
N HIS A 300 -7.03 3.29 -1.80
CA HIS A 300 -8.02 2.33 -1.32
C HIS A 300 -8.21 2.43 0.20
N ALA A 301 -7.12 2.59 0.96
CA ALA A 301 -7.18 2.76 2.41
C ALA A 301 -7.99 4.01 2.80
N VAL A 302 -7.76 5.14 2.11
CA VAL A 302 -8.52 6.39 2.33
C VAL A 302 -9.99 6.24 1.94
N GLU A 303 -10.27 5.75 0.73
CA GLU A 303 -11.64 5.63 0.22
C GLU A 303 -12.46 4.65 1.07
N LYS A 304 -11.89 3.49 1.40
CA LYS A 304 -12.55 2.49 2.24
C LYS A 304 -12.70 2.94 3.69
N GLY A 305 -11.69 3.58 4.26
CA GLY A 305 -11.78 4.14 5.61
C GLY A 305 -12.93 5.12 5.74
N ARG A 306 -13.02 6.09 4.81
CA ARG A 306 -14.13 7.05 4.76
C ARG A 306 -15.48 6.35 4.59
N HIS A 307 -15.57 5.34 3.73
CA HIS A 307 -16.79 4.57 3.50
C HIS A 307 -17.25 3.84 4.76
N VAL A 308 -16.35 3.17 5.47
CA VAL A 308 -16.64 2.52 6.76
C VAL A 308 -17.16 3.54 7.79
N GLY A 309 -16.52 4.71 7.90
CA GLY A 309 -17.00 5.77 8.79
C GLY A 309 -18.41 6.25 8.45
N LEU A 310 -18.72 6.39 7.17
CA LEU A 310 -20.08 6.75 6.71
C LEU A 310 -21.11 5.67 7.05
N ASN A 311 -20.77 4.38 6.83
CA ASN A 311 -21.66 3.26 7.17
C ASN A 311 -21.97 3.24 8.66
N ILE A 312 -20.95 3.36 9.51
CA ILE A 312 -21.12 3.39 10.96
C ILE A 312 -22.02 4.54 11.40
N ALA A 313 -21.76 5.76 10.91
CA ALA A 313 -22.52 6.96 11.29
C ALA A 313 -24.00 6.89 10.89
N ARG A 314 -24.29 6.26 9.75
CA ARG A 314 -25.63 6.18 9.17
C ARG A 314 -26.39 4.91 9.55
N GLY A 315 -25.74 3.94 10.21
CA GLY A 315 -26.30 2.62 10.47
C GLY A 315 -26.57 1.84 9.17
N THR A 316 -25.72 2.03 8.13
CA THR A 316 -25.86 1.37 6.82
C THR A 316 -24.79 0.31 6.62
N GLU A 317 -25.03 -0.59 5.67
CA GLU A 317 -24.12 -1.69 5.29
C GLU A 317 -23.85 -1.63 3.78
N GLU A 318 -23.65 -0.40 3.26
CA GLU A 318 -23.36 -0.20 1.86
C GLU A 318 -22.02 -0.85 1.47
N SER A 319 -22.02 -1.61 0.37
CA SER A 319 -20.81 -2.25 -0.13
C SER A 319 -19.84 -1.24 -0.71
N PHE A 320 -18.55 -1.39 -0.43
CA PHE A 320 -17.49 -0.62 -1.04
C PHE A 320 -17.01 -1.28 -2.34
N GLY A 321 -17.10 -0.55 -3.45
CA GLY A 321 -16.73 -1.01 -4.80
C GLY A 321 -15.69 -0.11 -5.48
N GLY A 322 -14.81 0.54 -4.71
CA GLY A 322 -13.78 1.42 -5.28
C GLY A 322 -12.78 0.64 -6.13
N VAL A 323 -12.50 1.09 -7.37
CA VAL A 323 -11.51 0.46 -8.25
C VAL A 323 -10.12 0.53 -7.61
N PRO A 324 -9.44 -0.61 -7.39
CA PRO A 324 -8.08 -0.62 -6.86
C PRO A 324 -7.15 0.29 -7.67
N TYR A 325 -6.39 1.12 -7.00
CA TYR A 325 -5.47 2.05 -7.66
C TYR A 325 -4.19 2.20 -6.87
N PHE A 326 -3.06 2.08 -7.56
CA PHE A 326 -1.76 2.49 -7.02
C PHE A 326 -0.98 3.31 -8.04
N TRP A 327 0.03 4.00 -7.54
CA TRP A 327 1.05 4.66 -8.36
C TRP A 327 2.45 4.38 -7.82
N SER A 328 3.44 4.51 -8.68
CA SER A 328 4.85 4.46 -8.31
C SER A 328 5.63 5.54 -9.06
N ASP A 329 6.53 6.21 -8.35
CA ASP A 329 7.39 7.25 -8.92
C ASP A 329 8.82 6.70 -9.01
N GLN A 330 9.35 6.53 -10.24
CA GLN A 330 10.69 5.97 -10.49
C GLN A 330 11.38 6.78 -11.59
N PHE A 331 12.56 7.33 -11.32
CA PHE A 331 13.36 8.12 -12.27
C PHE A 331 12.57 9.23 -12.96
N GLY A 332 11.77 9.97 -12.21
CA GLY A 332 10.93 11.06 -12.75
C GLY A 332 9.71 10.61 -13.55
N ARG A 333 9.48 9.32 -13.70
CA ARG A 333 8.26 8.75 -14.31
C ARG A 333 7.28 8.37 -13.24
N ARG A 334 6.00 8.60 -13.53
CA ARG A 334 4.90 8.10 -12.70
C ARG A 334 4.17 6.99 -13.42
N PHE A 335 4.23 5.81 -12.82
CA PHE A 335 3.41 4.67 -13.21
C PHE A 335 2.06 4.72 -12.49
N HIS A 336 1.00 4.35 -13.19
CA HIS A 336 -0.35 4.26 -12.65
C HIS A 336 -0.94 2.90 -12.97
N SER A 337 -1.69 2.32 -12.04
CA SER A 337 -2.46 1.10 -12.26
C SER A 337 -3.86 1.24 -11.69
N TYR A 338 -4.88 0.89 -12.48
CA TYR A 338 -6.25 0.69 -12.02
C TYR A 338 -6.69 -0.74 -12.28
N GLY A 339 -7.45 -1.30 -11.33
CA GLY A 339 -7.86 -2.71 -11.37
C GLY A 339 -6.77 -3.64 -10.85
N ARG A 340 -6.87 -4.92 -11.19
CA ARG A 340 -5.91 -5.95 -10.79
C ARG A 340 -5.69 -6.93 -11.93
N ARG A 341 -4.47 -6.98 -12.44
CA ARG A 341 -4.05 -8.00 -13.39
C ARG A 341 -4.16 -9.40 -12.76
N ALA A 342 -4.66 -10.35 -13.50
CA ALA A 342 -4.68 -11.76 -13.14
C ALA A 342 -3.60 -12.55 -13.91
N PRO A 343 -3.07 -13.66 -13.37
CA PRO A 343 -2.20 -14.54 -14.13
C PRO A 343 -2.87 -15.04 -15.41
N GLY A 344 -2.17 -14.96 -16.55
CA GLY A 344 -2.67 -15.36 -17.85
C GLY A 344 -3.52 -14.31 -18.57
N ASP A 345 -3.63 -13.07 -18.05
CA ASP A 345 -4.24 -11.97 -18.78
C ASP A 345 -3.45 -11.67 -20.06
N GLU A 346 -4.18 -11.41 -21.13
CA GLU A 346 -3.65 -10.83 -22.36
C GLU A 346 -3.24 -9.39 -22.11
N ILE A 347 -2.22 -8.93 -22.81
CA ILE A 347 -1.75 -7.56 -22.77
C ILE A 347 -2.03 -6.86 -24.12
N PHE A 348 -2.59 -5.67 -24.09
CA PHE A 348 -2.85 -4.86 -25.26
C PHE A 348 -2.31 -3.44 -25.07
N VAL A 349 -1.41 -3.01 -25.97
CA VAL A 349 -0.87 -1.64 -25.94
C VAL A 349 -1.89 -0.71 -26.61
N ALA A 350 -2.62 0.06 -25.82
CA ALA A 350 -3.67 0.95 -26.28
C ALA A 350 -3.14 2.31 -26.75
N GLU A 351 -2.08 2.81 -26.12
CA GLU A 351 -1.43 4.09 -26.48
C GLU A 351 0.08 3.97 -26.28
N GLY A 352 0.86 4.68 -27.10
CA GLY A 352 2.31 4.71 -27.03
C GLY A 352 2.99 3.40 -27.43
N SER A 353 4.14 3.12 -26.80
CA SER A 353 4.92 1.90 -27.05
C SER A 353 5.71 1.52 -25.80
N LEU A 354 5.85 0.21 -25.53
CA LEU A 354 6.67 -0.30 -24.43
C LEU A 354 8.17 0.01 -24.60
N SER A 355 8.61 0.36 -25.81
CA SER A 355 9.98 0.82 -26.10
C SER A 355 10.20 2.30 -25.81
N THR A 356 9.15 3.04 -25.43
CA THR A 356 9.19 4.46 -25.09
C THR A 356 8.85 4.72 -23.64
N ASP A 357 8.99 5.97 -23.20
CA ASP A 357 8.71 6.41 -21.84
C ASP A 357 7.21 6.55 -21.56
N GLU A 358 6.39 6.64 -22.63
CA GLU A 358 4.95 6.84 -22.54
C GLU A 358 4.21 5.68 -23.20
N PHE A 359 3.40 5.01 -22.40
CA PHE A 359 2.53 3.93 -22.87
C PHE A 359 1.32 3.75 -21.96
N LEU A 360 0.28 3.15 -22.52
CA LEU A 360 -0.89 2.66 -21.79
C LEU A 360 -1.20 1.26 -22.27
N VAL A 361 -1.29 0.34 -21.33
CA VAL A 361 -1.60 -1.07 -21.59
C VAL A 361 -2.84 -1.51 -20.84
N LEU A 362 -3.61 -2.39 -21.48
CA LEU A 362 -4.82 -3.02 -20.93
C LEU A 362 -4.50 -4.49 -20.63
N PHE A 363 -5.13 -5.01 -19.58
CA PHE A 363 -5.09 -6.41 -19.20
C PHE A 363 -6.50 -6.98 -19.15
N GLY A 364 -6.70 -8.15 -19.71
CA GLY A 364 -7.96 -8.84 -19.69
C GLY A 364 -7.84 -10.24 -20.22
N ARG A 365 -8.89 -11.04 -20.04
CA ARG A 365 -8.96 -12.43 -20.49
C ARG A 365 -10.42 -12.89 -20.56
N ASP A 366 -10.73 -13.78 -21.49
CA ASP A 366 -12.04 -14.44 -21.61
C ASP A 366 -13.21 -13.43 -21.71
N GLY A 367 -12.99 -12.26 -22.34
CA GLY A 367 -13.97 -11.20 -22.48
C GLY A 367 -14.06 -10.25 -21.29
N GLU A 368 -13.29 -10.46 -20.22
CA GLU A 368 -13.28 -9.60 -19.02
C GLU A 368 -12.12 -8.61 -19.07
N PHE A 369 -12.39 -7.34 -18.67
CA PHE A 369 -11.39 -6.30 -18.53
C PHE A 369 -10.98 -6.18 -17.06
N HIS A 370 -9.71 -6.47 -16.76
CA HIS A 370 -9.21 -6.59 -15.39
C HIS A 370 -8.42 -5.40 -14.89
N ALA A 371 -7.58 -4.81 -15.74
CA ALA A 371 -6.71 -3.71 -15.30
C ALA A 371 -6.20 -2.87 -16.46
N VAL A 372 -5.74 -1.66 -16.12
CA VAL A 372 -4.99 -0.77 -17.00
C VAL A 372 -3.74 -0.29 -16.27
N PHE A 373 -2.60 -0.28 -16.97
CA PHE A 373 -1.34 0.25 -16.47
C PHE A 373 -0.78 1.29 -17.44
N ALA A 374 -0.27 2.40 -16.92
CA ALA A 374 0.26 3.47 -17.78
C ALA A 374 1.51 4.11 -17.19
N SER A 375 2.37 4.59 -18.09
CA SER A 375 3.48 5.50 -17.84
C SER A 375 3.24 6.80 -18.61
N GLY A 376 3.22 7.95 -17.95
CA GLY A 376 3.10 9.27 -18.58
C GLY A 376 1.70 9.67 -19.06
N LEU A 377 0.83 8.74 -19.41
CA LEU A 377 -0.47 8.97 -20.08
C LEU A 377 -1.68 9.02 -19.09
N SER A 378 -1.59 9.85 -18.08
CA SER A 378 -2.60 9.87 -16.98
C SER A 378 -4.01 10.34 -17.41
N ARG A 379 -4.13 11.12 -18.51
CA ARG A 379 -5.43 11.65 -18.97
C ARG A 379 -6.36 10.55 -19.49
N SER A 380 -5.80 9.62 -20.25
CA SER A 380 -6.55 8.50 -20.86
C SER A 380 -7.09 7.52 -19.82
N LEU A 381 -6.45 7.41 -18.66
CA LEU A 381 -6.82 6.49 -17.59
C LEU A 381 -8.25 6.69 -17.03
N ARG A 382 -8.80 7.91 -17.11
CA ARG A 382 -10.14 8.22 -16.57
C ARG A 382 -11.25 7.40 -17.22
N GLY A 383 -11.15 7.16 -18.52
CA GLY A 383 -12.09 6.34 -19.27
C GLY A 383 -12.08 4.91 -18.78
N TYR A 384 -10.91 4.33 -18.65
CA TYR A 384 -10.72 2.94 -18.21
C TYR A 384 -11.10 2.73 -16.74
N ARG A 385 -10.79 3.69 -15.85
CA ARG A 385 -11.30 3.65 -14.46
C ARG A 385 -12.83 3.57 -14.40
N LYS A 386 -13.52 4.39 -15.20
CA LYS A 386 -14.99 4.37 -15.26
C LYS A 386 -15.51 3.04 -15.83
N LEU A 387 -14.80 2.48 -16.80
CA LEU A 387 -15.13 1.21 -17.42
C LEU A 387 -15.00 0.07 -16.40
N LEU A 388 -13.88 -0.01 -15.66
CA LEU A 388 -13.68 -0.96 -14.56
C LEU A 388 -14.77 -0.83 -13.49
N ALA A 389 -15.10 0.40 -13.08
CA ALA A 389 -16.08 0.65 -12.02
C ALA A 389 -17.50 0.16 -12.36
N ARG A 390 -17.85 0.05 -13.66
CA ARG A 390 -19.15 -0.45 -14.12
C ARG A 390 -19.14 -1.92 -14.60
N GLY A 391 -18.00 -2.62 -14.43
CA GLY A 391 -17.85 -4.00 -14.91
C GLY A 391 -17.83 -4.11 -16.44
N GLY A 392 -17.17 -3.16 -17.12
CA GLY A 392 -17.05 -3.16 -18.58
C GLY A 392 -16.24 -4.35 -19.10
N THR A 393 -16.54 -4.78 -20.31
CA THR A 393 -15.92 -5.95 -20.96
C THR A 393 -14.57 -5.61 -21.58
N TRP A 394 -13.84 -6.65 -22.01
CA TRP A 394 -12.61 -6.51 -22.80
C TRP A 394 -12.86 -5.76 -24.13
N ASP A 395 -13.96 -6.07 -24.81
CA ASP A 395 -14.34 -5.38 -26.07
C ASP A 395 -14.64 -3.91 -25.83
N ASP A 396 -15.33 -3.54 -24.75
CA ASP A 396 -15.53 -2.13 -24.36
C ASP A 396 -14.18 -1.41 -24.16
N ALA A 397 -13.19 -2.09 -23.57
CA ALA A 397 -11.88 -1.51 -23.34
C ALA A 397 -11.10 -1.30 -24.65
N LEU A 398 -11.18 -2.27 -25.57
CA LEU A 398 -10.59 -2.16 -26.91
C LEU A 398 -11.26 -1.07 -27.75
N ASP A 399 -12.59 -0.94 -27.68
CA ASP A 399 -13.32 0.11 -28.37
C ASP A 399 -12.94 1.50 -27.85
N LEU A 400 -12.79 1.64 -26.52
CA LEU A 400 -12.30 2.87 -25.93
C LEU A 400 -10.87 3.20 -26.41
N ALA A 401 -10.00 2.19 -26.54
CA ALA A 401 -8.65 2.36 -27.08
C ALA A 401 -8.67 2.85 -28.54
N ARG A 402 -9.51 2.28 -29.39
CA ARG A 402 -9.67 2.67 -30.80
C ARG A 402 -10.18 4.12 -30.96
N VAL A 403 -11.07 4.56 -30.07
CA VAL A 403 -11.56 5.94 -30.03
C VAL A 403 -10.47 6.91 -29.60
N SER A 404 -9.69 6.52 -28.57
CA SER A 404 -8.61 7.36 -28.01
C SER A 404 -7.36 7.40 -28.94
N ASN A 405 -7.13 6.33 -29.71
CA ASN A 405 -6.00 6.21 -30.65
C ASN A 405 -6.49 5.68 -32.02
N PRO A 406 -6.90 6.59 -32.94
CA PRO A 406 -7.43 6.22 -34.25
C PRO A 406 -6.46 5.42 -35.15
N ASP A 407 -5.15 5.44 -34.87
CA ASP A 407 -4.17 4.66 -35.64
C ASP A 407 -4.30 3.16 -35.37
N LEU A 408 -4.79 2.75 -34.19
CA LEU A 408 -5.13 1.35 -33.90
C LEU A 408 -6.26 0.83 -34.78
N ALA A 409 -7.24 1.67 -35.13
CA ALA A 409 -8.33 1.29 -36.03
C ALA A 409 -7.85 1.04 -37.47
N ARG A 410 -6.76 1.70 -37.90
CA ARG A 410 -6.18 1.53 -39.23
C ARG A 410 -5.29 0.29 -39.37
N SER A 411 -4.69 -0.17 -38.25
CA SER A 411 -3.85 -1.38 -38.23
C SER A 411 -4.65 -2.68 -38.25
N ALA A 412 -5.87 -2.67 -37.68
CA ALA A 412 -6.77 -3.81 -37.64
C ALA A 412 -7.51 -4.06 -38.99
N ALA A 413 -7.45 -3.11 -39.93
CA ALA A 413 -8.06 -3.19 -41.27
C ALA A 413 -7.08 -3.65 -42.34
N ARG A 414 -5.87 -4.03 -42.00
CA ARG A 414 -4.85 -4.64 -42.88
C ARG A 414 -4.57 -6.06 -42.46
#